data_350f7d9fb66e891531684ec431bcc1c0
#
_entry.id   350f7d9fb66e891531684ec431bcc1c0
#
_cell.length_a   1.000
_cell.length_b   1.000
_cell.length_c   1.000
_cell.angle_alpha   90.00
_cell.angle_beta   90.00
_cell.angle_gamma   90.00
#
_symmetry.space_group_name_H-M   'P 1'
#
loop_
_entity.id
_entity.type
_entity.pdbx_description
1 polymer ?
#
loop_
_entity_poly.entity_id
_entity_poly.type
_entity_poly.pdbx_seq_one_letter_code
_entity_poly.pdbx_strand_id
1 'polypeptide(L)'
;MALPARAARFGVDVGSALRALILGVGLLVGAVALLGLIGLVLTQTETAFTWSAYAQQIVSGLAQGAIFASLALALVLIYRATDVLNFAQGEMATFTTFIAWSLMNHMSYWPAFALTLVIAFAFGAAIERIIIRPVEHRPEIVIVIVTIGLLIALN
;
A
#
# COMPACT_ATOMS: atom_id res chain seq x y z
N MET A 1 -33.99 30.22 -12.84
CA MET A 1 -32.56 29.90 -12.95
C MET A 1 -32.34 28.61 -12.18
N ALA A 2 -32.38 27.47 -12.87
CA ALA A 2 -32.38 26.14 -12.29
C ALA A 2 -30.93 25.66 -12.14
N LEU A 3 -30.53 25.32 -10.89
CA LEU A 3 -29.23 24.71 -10.61
C LEU A 3 -29.16 23.30 -11.24
N PRO A 4 -28.05 22.92 -11.87
CA PRO A 4 -27.93 21.63 -12.56
C PRO A 4 -27.89 20.48 -11.55
N ALA A 5 -28.75 19.48 -11.80
CA ALA A 5 -28.91 18.23 -11.08
C ALA A 5 -27.66 17.31 -11.23
N ARG A 6 -26.50 17.71 -10.70
CA ARG A 6 -25.27 16.91 -10.69
C ARG A 6 -24.94 16.25 -9.35
N ALA A 7 -25.75 16.51 -8.30
CA ALA A 7 -25.51 15.99 -6.97
C ALA A 7 -26.10 14.59 -6.67
N ALA A 8 -26.75 13.94 -7.64
CA ALA A 8 -27.51 12.70 -7.40
C ALA A 8 -26.82 11.40 -7.88
N ARG A 9 -25.50 11.36 -8.11
CA ARG A 9 -24.83 10.16 -8.65
C ARG A 9 -23.86 9.44 -7.71
N PHE A 10 -23.75 9.83 -6.45
CA PHE A 10 -22.96 9.10 -5.44
C PHE A 10 -23.77 8.68 -4.24
N GLY A 11 -25.01 8.29 -4.45
CA GLY A 11 -25.78 7.53 -3.46
C GLY A 11 -25.29 6.08 -3.47
N VAL A 12 -24.05 5.83 -3.09
CA VAL A 12 -23.63 4.48 -2.72
C VAL A 12 -24.43 4.15 -1.48
N ASP A 13 -25.42 3.26 -1.62
CA ASP A 13 -26.15 2.74 -0.47
C ASP A 13 -25.13 2.06 0.47
N VAL A 14 -24.84 2.74 1.58
CA VAL A 14 -23.86 2.29 2.57
C VAL A 14 -24.16 0.88 3.03
N GLY A 15 -25.45 0.50 3.05
CA GLY A 15 -25.91 -0.85 3.38
C GLY A 15 -25.49 -1.89 2.34
N SER A 16 -25.57 -1.57 1.06
CA SER A 16 -25.14 -2.48 -0.02
C SER A 16 -23.62 -2.61 -0.08
N ALA A 17 -22.90 -1.49 0.09
CA ALA A 17 -21.43 -1.49 0.14
C ALA A 17 -20.89 -2.28 1.33
N LEU A 18 -21.50 -2.13 2.51
CA LEU A 18 -21.12 -2.87 3.71
C LEU A 18 -21.40 -4.38 3.56
N ARG A 19 -22.53 -4.76 2.97
CA ARG A 19 -22.85 -6.18 2.67
C ARG A 19 -21.86 -6.76 1.67
N ALA A 20 -21.52 -6.04 0.61
CA ALA A 20 -20.54 -6.47 -0.38
C ALA A 20 -19.16 -6.65 0.24
N LEU A 21 -18.76 -5.75 1.14
CA LEU A 21 -17.50 -5.83 1.88
C LEU A 21 -17.47 -7.05 2.81
N ILE A 22 -18.56 -7.28 3.59
CA ILE A 22 -18.67 -8.44 4.49
C ILE A 22 -18.63 -9.75 3.69
N LEU A 23 -19.36 -9.81 2.58
CA LEU A 23 -19.36 -10.99 1.71
C LEU A 23 -18.00 -11.22 1.06
N GLY A 24 -17.33 -10.15 0.61
CA GLY A 24 -15.99 -10.22 0.02
C GLY A 24 -14.95 -10.71 1.02
N VAL A 25 -14.95 -10.17 2.24
CA VAL A 25 -14.07 -10.62 3.33
C VAL A 25 -14.39 -12.07 3.72
N GLY A 26 -15.66 -12.44 3.82
CA GLY A 26 -16.08 -13.80 4.13
C GLY A 26 -15.64 -14.80 3.08
N LEU A 27 -15.77 -14.47 1.79
CA LEU A 27 -15.28 -15.30 0.68
C LEU A 27 -13.75 -15.42 0.69
N LEU A 28 -13.03 -14.33 0.96
CA LEU A 28 -11.58 -14.33 1.03
C LEU A 28 -11.07 -15.22 2.18
N VAL A 29 -11.68 -15.07 3.36
CA VAL A 29 -11.36 -15.90 4.53
C VAL A 29 -11.68 -17.37 4.25
N GLY A 30 -12.84 -17.66 3.63
CA GLY A 30 -13.23 -19.00 3.23
C GLY A 30 -12.27 -19.61 2.21
N ALA A 31 -11.84 -18.85 1.21
CA ALA A 31 -10.87 -19.31 0.20
C ALA A 31 -9.50 -19.61 0.83
N VAL A 32 -9.01 -18.74 1.73
CA VAL A 32 -7.74 -18.96 2.44
C VAL A 32 -7.82 -20.18 3.35
N ALA A 33 -8.93 -20.38 4.05
CA ALA A 33 -9.16 -21.55 4.89
C ALA A 33 -9.19 -22.85 4.04
N LEU A 34 -9.86 -22.82 2.89
CA LEU A 34 -9.94 -23.94 1.97
C LEU A 34 -8.57 -24.29 1.39
N LEU A 35 -7.80 -23.30 0.94
CA LEU A 35 -6.43 -23.49 0.45
C LEU A 35 -5.50 -24.04 1.53
N GLY A 36 -5.65 -23.55 2.78
CA GLY A 36 -4.95 -24.11 3.94
C GLY A 36 -5.29 -25.56 4.22
N LEU A 37 -6.58 -25.92 4.12
CA LEU A 37 -7.05 -27.29 4.27
C LEU A 37 -6.52 -28.22 3.15
N ILE A 38 -6.55 -27.75 1.91
CA ILE A 38 -5.99 -28.46 0.75
C ILE A 38 -4.48 -28.64 0.94
N GLY A 39 -3.77 -27.60 1.35
CA GLY A 39 -2.36 -27.68 1.70
C GLY A 39 -2.06 -28.73 2.76
N LEU A 40 -2.87 -28.77 3.83
CA LEU A 40 -2.75 -29.75 4.90
C LEU A 40 -2.96 -31.19 4.41
N VAL A 41 -3.91 -31.40 3.49
CA VAL A 41 -4.23 -32.72 2.91
C VAL A 41 -3.16 -33.16 1.91
N LEU A 42 -2.61 -32.24 1.12
CA LEU A 42 -1.61 -32.56 0.08
C LEU A 42 -0.20 -32.71 0.66
N THR A 43 0.12 -32.05 1.75
CA THR A 43 1.39 -32.19 2.47
C THR A 43 1.25 -33.26 3.56
N GLN A 44 1.12 -34.51 3.19
CA GLN A 44 1.29 -35.66 4.12
C GLN A 44 2.77 -35.83 4.54
N THR A 45 3.56 -34.79 4.45
CA THR A 45 4.89 -34.75 5.05
C THR A 45 4.75 -34.32 6.51
N GLU A 46 5.31 -35.12 7.38
CA GLU A 46 5.35 -35.07 8.84
C GLU A 46 5.81 -33.74 9.47
N THR A 47 5.28 -32.61 9.04
CA THR A 47 5.40 -31.37 9.80
C THR A 47 4.36 -31.41 10.90
N ALA A 48 4.73 -31.96 12.04
CA ALA A 48 3.93 -31.90 13.24
C ALA A 48 3.39 -30.47 13.40
N PHE A 49 2.05 -30.33 13.38
CA PHE A 49 1.36 -29.08 13.66
C PHE A 49 1.83 -28.58 15.04
N THR A 50 2.72 -27.61 15.05
CA THR A 50 3.19 -26.98 16.27
C THR A 50 2.47 -25.64 16.43
N TRP A 51 1.89 -25.42 17.60
CA TRP A 51 1.25 -24.14 17.93
C TRP A 51 2.18 -22.94 17.72
N SER A 52 3.48 -23.11 17.92
CA SER A 52 4.49 -22.09 17.67
C SER A 52 4.59 -21.72 16.19
N ALA A 53 4.59 -22.69 15.28
CA ALA A 53 4.62 -22.43 13.82
C ALA A 53 3.36 -21.70 13.36
N TYR A 54 2.19 -22.09 13.90
CA TYR A 54 0.92 -21.44 13.56
C TYR A 54 0.88 -19.99 14.07
N ALA A 55 1.29 -19.76 15.32
CA ALA A 55 1.38 -18.41 15.88
C ALA A 55 2.36 -17.53 15.09
N GLN A 56 3.51 -18.08 14.69
CA GLN A 56 4.49 -17.40 13.85
C GLN A 56 3.89 -16.97 12.51
N GLN A 57 3.10 -17.85 11.88
CA GLN A 57 2.46 -17.56 10.60
C GLN A 57 1.42 -16.45 10.72
N ILE A 58 0.63 -16.42 11.80
CA ILE A 58 -0.33 -15.35 12.06
C ILE A 58 0.40 -14.02 12.26
N VAL A 59 1.45 -13.99 13.07
CA VAL A 59 2.23 -12.77 13.33
C VAL A 59 2.87 -12.26 12.03
N SER A 60 3.46 -13.15 11.23
CA SER A 60 4.05 -12.81 9.94
C SER A 60 3.01 -12.27 8.96
N GLY A 61 1.84 -12.90 8.90
CA GLY A 61 0.72 -12.44 8.07
C GLY A 61 0.19 -11.08 8.49
N LEU A 62 0.08 -10.83 9.80
CA LEU A 62 -0.33 -9.54 10.35
C LEU A 62 0.70 -8.44 10.04
N ALA A 63 1.98 -8.74 10.20
CA ALA A 63 3.06 -7.82 9.87
C ALA A 63 3.05 -7.45 8.38
N GLN A 64 2.91 -8.44 7.50
CA GLN A 64 2.82 -8.22 6.06
C GLN A 64 1.57 -7.40 5.70
N GLY A 65 0.42 -7.73 6.31
CA GLY A 65 -0.82 -6.99 6.15
C GLY A 65 -0.71 -5.53 6.59
N ALA A 66 0.00 -5.26 7.69
CA ALA A 66 0.24 -3.89 8.17
C ALA A 66 1.09 -3.06 7.17
N ILE A 67 2.05 -3.68 6.49
CA ILE A 67 2.84 -3.01 5.44
C ILE A 67 1.94 -2.60 4.28
N PHE A 68 1.11 -3.49 3.76
CA PHE A 68 0.17 -3.15 2.69
C PHE A 68 -0.88 -2.13 3.14
N ALA A 69 -1.37 -2.23 4.37
CA ALA A 69 -2.33 -1.27 4.92
C ALA A 69 -1.73 0.15 5.03
N SER A 70 -0.47 0.27 5.44
CA SER A 70 0.22 1.56 5.52
C SER A 70 0.45 2.18 4.14
N LEU A 71 0.79 1.36 3.15
CA LEU A 71 0.94 1.81 1.76
C LEU A 71 -0.40 2.30 1.19
N ALA A 72 -1.48 1.55 1.41
CA ALA A 72 -2.83 1.92 1.00
C ALA A 72 -3.30 3.23 1.67
N LEU A 73 -3.04 3.37 2.98
CA LEU A 73 -3.36 4.59 3.72
C LEU A 73 -2.61 5.81 3.16
N ALA A 74 -1.32 5.67 2.88
CA ALA A 74 -0.51 6.72 2.28
C ALA A 74 -1.04 7.13 0.89
N LEU A 75 -1.45 6.15 0.07
CA LEU A 75 -2.06 6.40 -1.24
C LEU A 75 -3.38 7.18 -1.11
N VAL A 76 -4.23 6.80 -0.17
CA VAL A 76 -5.50 7.50 0.10
C VAL A 76 -5.26 8.92 0.59
N LEU A 77 -4.27 9.14 1.47
CA LEU A 77 -3.94 10.47 1.99
C LEU A 77 -3.43 11.39 0.87
N ILE A 78 -2.54 10.90 0.00
CA ILE A 78 -2.05 11.66 -1.15
C ILE A 78 -3.22 11.97 -2.10
N TYR A 79 -4.05 10.99 -2.43
CA TYR A 79 -5.21 11.19 -3.28
C TYR A 79 -6.18 12.25 -2.70
N ARG A 80 -6.43 12.22 -1.38
CA ARG A 80 -7.28 13.23 -0.73
C ARG A 80 -6.69 14.64 -0.73
N ALA A 81 -5.38 14.75 -0.77
CA ALA A 81 -4.68 16.04 -0.79
C ALA A 81 -4.56 16.63 -2.20
N THR A 82 -4.45 15.79 -3.22
CA THR A 82 -4.11 16.20 -4.60
C THR A 82 -5.17 15.85 -5.64
N ASP A 83 -6.21 15.08 -5.27
CA ASP A 83 -7.22 14.49 -6.16
C ASP A 83 -6.62 13.62 -7.28
N VAL A 84 -5.33 13.28 -7.21
CA VAL A 84 -4.63 12.48 -8.21
C VAL A 84 -3.91 11.29 -7.54
N LEU A 85 -3.96 10.12 -8.22
CA LEU A 85 -3.20 8.94 -7.80
C LEU A 85 -1.72 9.09 -8.15
N ASN A 86 -0.85 8.93 -7.15
CA ASN A 86 0.59 8.90 -7.37
C ASN A 86 1.04 7.45 -7.70
N PHE A 87 1.21 7.16 -8.98
CA PHE A 87 1.65 5.83 -9.42
C PHE A 87 3.10 5.48 -9.03
N ALA A 88 3.94 6.49 -8.76
CA ALA A 88 5.32 6.26 -8.33
C ALA A 88 5.45 5.88 -6.85
N GLN A 89 4.37 5.89 -6.06
CA GLN A 89 4.44 5.67 -4.61
C GLN A 89 5.05 4.32 -4.25
N GLY A 90 4.74 3.25 -5.00
CA GLY A 90 5.31 1.92 -4.79
C GLY A 90 6.83 1.92 -4.98
N GLU A 91 7.30 2.51 -6.07
CA GLU A 91 8.74 2.59 -6.38
C GLU A 91 9.50 3.47 -5.39
N MET A 92 8.88 4.58 -4.94
CA MET A 92 9.46 5.41 -3.87
C MET A 92 9.63 4.61 -2.57
N ALA A 93 8.65 3.77 -2.20
CA ALA A 93 8.74 2.88 -1.04
C ALA A 93 9.85 1.82 -1.24
N THR A 94 9.94 1.21 -2.41
CA THR A 94 10.99 0.25 -2.75
C THR A 94 12.37 0.91 -2.69
N PHE A 95 12.55 2.08 -3.29
CA PHE A 95 13.79 2.83 -3.26
C PHE A 95 14.25 3.18 -1.84
N THR A 96 13.34 3.67 -1.00
CA THR A 96 13.66 4.00 0.40
C THR A 96 13.95 2.77 1.24
N THR A 97 13.30 1.63 0.95
CA THR A 97 13.59 0.34 1.59
C THR A 97 14.98 -0.17 1.21
N PHE A 98 15.40 0.04 -0.03
CA PHE A 98 16.75 -0.31 -0.48
C PHE A 98 17.83 0.53 0.24
N ILE A 99 17.56 1.82 0.45
CA ILE A 99 18.43 2.69 1.26
C ILE A 99 18.52 2.16 2.70
N ALA A 100 17.38 1.78 3.31
CA ALA A 100 17.35 1.21 4.65
C ALA A 100 18.22 -0.05 4.75
N TRP A 101 18.06 -0.97 3.78
CA TRP A 101 18.85 -2.18 3.71
C TRP A 101 20.35 -1.90 3.57
N SER A 102 20.72 -0.95 2.72
CA SER A 102 22.12 -0.55 2.53
C SER A 102 22.73 0.03 3.81
N LEU A 103 21.99 0.87 4.53
CA LEU A 103 22.44 1.44 5.80
C LEU A 103 22.59 0.40 6.90
N MET A 104 21.69 -0.60 6.95
CA MET A 104 21.78 -1.69 7.94
C MET A 104 23.01 -2.58 7.74
N ASN A 105 23.63 -2.57 6.56
CA ASN A 105 24.90 -3.28 6.36
C ASN A 105 26.10 -2.54 6.98
N HIS A 106 25.96 -1.25 7.31
CA HIS A 106 27.06 -0.42 7.83
C HIS A 106 26.84 0.04 9.27
N MET A 107 25.63 -0.04 9.79
CA MET A 107 25.30 0.42 11.14
C MET A 107 24.19 -0.43 11.78
N SER A 108 23.98 -0.27 13.11
CA SER A 108 22.95 -0.96 13.87
C SER A 108 21.55 -0.58 13.37
N TYR A 109 20.57 -1.45 13.59
CA TYR A 109 19.19 -1.30 13.14
C TYR A 109 18.56 0.08 13.47
N TRP A 110 18.64 0.52 14.73
CA TRP A 110 17.97 1.75 15.18
C TRP A 110 18.49 3.03 14.54
N PRO A 111 19.82 3.26 14.46
CA PRO A 111 20.35 4.41 13.72
C PRO A 111 20.04 4.35 12.22
N ALA A 112 20.13 3.17 11.60
CA ALA A 112 19.78 2.98 10.19
C ALA A 112 18.31 3.33 9.94
N PHE A 113 17.41 2.87 10.79
CA PHE A 113 15.98 3.18 10.72
C PHE A 113 15.71 4.69 10.82
N ALA A 114 16.27 5.35 11.85
CA ALA A 114 16.09 6.78 12.05
C ALA A 114 16.63 7.60 10.86
N LEU A 115 17.81 7.24 10.37
CA LEU A 115 18.43 7.91 9.22
C LEU A 115 17.62 7.67 7.94
N THR A 116 17.10 6.47 7.74
CA THR A 116 16.21 6.17 6.60
C THR A 116 14.96 7.03 6.61
N LEU A 117 14.33 7.24 7.78
CA LEU A 117 13.15 8.10 7.88
C LEU A 117 13.47 9.55 7.46
N VAL A 118 14.62 10.07 7.87
CA VAL A 118 15.04 11.44 7.49
C VAL A 118 15.30 11.50 5.98
N ILE A 119 16.00 10.53 5.42
CA ILE A 119 16.27 10.45 3.97
C ILE A 119 14.98 10.29 3.18
N ALA A 120 14.08 9.39 3.60
CA ALA A 120 12.79 9.17 2.94
C ALA A 120 11.93 10.44 2.94
N PHE A 121 11.90 11.17 4.06
CA PHE A 121 11.20 12.45 4.14
C PHE A 121 11.81 13.51 3.22
N ALA A 122 13.12 13.65 3.23
CA ALA A 122 13.83 14.58 2.35
C ALA A 122 13.63 14.24 0.87
N PHE A 123 13.69 12.96 0.53
CA PHE A 123 13.46 12.45 -0.82
C PHE A 123 12.02 12.71 -1.29
N GLY A 124 11.02 12.40 -0.46
CA GLY A 124 9.63 12.70 -0.77
C GLY A 124 9.37 14.20 -0.94
N ALA A 125 9.92 15.04 -0.05
CA ALA A 125 9.80 16.48 -0.15
C ALA A 125 10.52 17.05 -1.40
N ALA A 126 11.64 16.47 -1.79
CA ALA A 126 12.34 16.84 -3.02
C ALA A 126 11.50 16.50 -4.27
N ILE A 127 10.93 15.30 -4.34
CA ILE A 127 10.05 14.89 -5.44
C ILE A 127 8.81 15.78 -5.50
N GLU A 128 8.16 16.04 -4.38
CA GLU A 128 7.00 16.94 -4.33
C GLU A 128 7.39 18.31 -4.89
N ARG A 129 8.45 18.92 -4.36
CA ARG A 129 8.84 20.30 -4.68
C ARG A 129 9.38 20.48 -6.09
N ILE A 130 10.12 19.49 -6.60
CA ILE A 130 10.83 19.62 -7.89
C ILE A 130 9.99 19.06 -9.04
N ILE A 131 9.24 17.98 -8.81
CA ILE A 131 8.55 17.23 -9.86
C ILE A 131 7.04 17.48 -9.82
N ILE A 132 6.40 17.33 -8.67
CA ILE A 132 4.93 17.39 -8.56
C ILE A 132 4.43 18.83 -8.55
N ARG A 133 5.00 19.68 -7.71
CA ARG A 133 4.56 21.06 -7.52
C ARG A 133 4.50 21.91 -8.80
N PRO A 134 5.44 21.79 -9.76
CA PRO A 134 5.35 22.54 -11.02
C PRO A 134 4.18 22.15 -11.91
N VAL A 135 3.61 20.95 -11.71
CA VAL A 135 2.53 20.39 -12.52
C VAL A 135 1.20 20.27 -11.77
N GLU A 136 1.13 20.58 -10.48
CA GLU A 136 -0.09 20.42 -9.65
C GLU A 136 -1.28 21.26 -10.16
N HIS A 137 -1.03 22.37 -10.87
CA HIS A 137 -2.07 23.20 -11.47
C HIS A 137 -2.40 22.83 -12.91
N ARG A 138 -1.80 21.76 -13.45
CA ARG A 138 -2.09 21.24 -14.79
C ARG A 138 -3.27 20.25 -14.74
N PRO A 139 -3.88 19.93 -15.89
CA PRO A 139 -4.89 18.88 -15.95
C PRO A 139 -4.40 17.57 -15.32
N GLU A 140 -5.29 16.84 -14.64
CA GLU A 140 -4.98 15.59 -13.91
C GLU A 140 -4.14 14.59 -14.73
N ILE A 141 -4.42 14.52 -16.04
CA ILE A 141 -3.70 13.62 -16.95
C ILE A 141 -2.20 13.92 -17.04
N VAL A 142 -1.80 15.18 -16.89
CA VAL A 142 -0.39 15.59 -16.91
C VAL A 142 0.32 15.06 -15.65
N ILE A 143 -0.32 15.16 -14.50
CA ILE A 143 0.22 14.67 -13.23
C ILE A 143 0.36 13.14 -13.28
N VAL A 144 -0.65 12.45 -13.83
CA VAL A 144 -0.60 10.99 -14.05
C VAL A 144 0.58 10.59 -14.93
N ILE A 145 0.80 11.28 -16.05
CA ILE A 145 1.94 11.02 -16.95
C ILE A 145 3.28 11.24 -16.23
N VAL A 146 3.39 12.32 -15.46
CA VAL A 146 4.61 12.63 -14.69
C VAL A 146 4.88 11.57 -13.62
N THR A 147 3.86 11.11 -12.89
CA THR A 147 4.03 10.07 -11.87
C THR A 147 4.34 8.70 -12.48
N ILE A 148 3.82 8.37 -13.67
CA ILE A 148 4.22 7.18 -14.43
C ILE A 148 5.67 7.31 -14.92
N GLY A 149 6.07 8.49 -15.41
CA GLY A 149 7.46 8.76 -15.77
C GLY A 149 8.41 8.58 -14.58
N LEU A 150 8.02 9.05 -13.40
CA LEU A 150 8.77 8.88 -12.17
C LEU A 150 8.84 7.41 -11.74
N LEU A 151 7.74 6.65 -11.89
CA LEU A 151 7.72 5.21 -11.66
C LEU A 151 8.78 4.50 -12.51
N ILE A 152 8.81 4.79 -13.81
CA ILE A 152 9.80 4.19 -14.74
C ILE A 152 11.23 4.63 -14.40
N ALA A 153 11.42 5.87 -13.97
CA ALA A 153 12.75 6.39 -13.64
C ALA A 153 13.33 5.80 -12.33
N LEU A 154 12.47 5.37 -11.40
CA LEU A 154 12.89 4.77 -10.12
C LEU A 154 13.00 3.23 -10.18
N ASN A 155 12.37 2.57 -11.15
CA ASN A 155 12.44 1.13 -11.35
C ASN A 155 13.76 0.71 -12.02
#